data_5367d32257bc8f9e6ab7bb52ae6ca5ec
#
_entry.id   5367d32257bc8f9e6ab7bb52ae6ca5ec
#
_cell.length_a   1.000
_cell.length_b   1.000
_cell.length_c   1.000
_cell.angle_alpha   90.00
_cell.angle_beta   90.00
_cell.angle_gamma   90.00
#
_symmetry.space_group_name_H-M   'P 1'
#
loop_
_entity.id
_entity.type
_entity.pdbx_description
1 polymer ?
#
loop_
_entity_poly.entity_id
_entity_poly.type
_entity_poly.pdbx_seq_one_letter_code
_entity_poly.pdbx_strand_id
1 'polypeptide(L)'
;MHVKGKHEGVRYPCSQCIYAATTPNALKIHVENKHEGVRYPCFQCEHAATTAASLKIHIESKHEGVKYPCLECEFTATTAKGLKRHVESKHERVRYSCSQCDYVAARSDKLKTHIQNKHKGVRYLCSHCEYAATQTGHLKIHVESKHEGVRYISMFAM
;
A
#
# COMPACT_ATOMS: atom_id res chain seq x y z
N MET A 1 11.64 3.34 21.70
CA MET A 1 11.90 2.78 20.33
C MET A 1 11.43 3.68 19.17
N HIS A 2 10.42 4.51 19.34
CA HIS A 2 9.93 5.44 18.30
C HIS A 2 10.98 6.49 17.88
N VAL A 3 11.78 6.99 18.81
CA VAL A 3 12.76 8.07 18.57
C VAL A 3 13.91 7.62 17.65
N LYS A 4 14.50 6.43 17.91
CA LYS A 4 15.66 5.93 17.13
C LYS A 4 15.35 5.71 15.63
N GLY A 5 14.17 5.22 15.29
CA GLY A 5 13.83 4.93 13.89
C GLY A 5 13.45 6.14 13.04
N LYS A 6 12.85 7.19 13.65
CA LYS A 6 12.36 8.36 12.93
C LYS A 6 13.28 9.58 12.97
N HIS A 7 13.98 9.78 14.07
CA HIS A 7 14.79 10.99 14.27
C HIS A 7 16.29 10.74 14.13
N GLU A 8 16.80 9.58 14.50
CA GLU A 8 18.21 9.22 14.37
C GLU A 8 18.53 8.50 13.05
N GLY A 9 17.56 8.23 12.19
CA GLY A 9 17.76 7.64 10.87
C GLY A 9 18.23 6.19 10.87
N VAL A 10 18.25 5.51 12.05
CA VAL A 10 18.71 4.13 12.18
C VAL A 10 17.93 3.21 11.25
N ARG A 11 18.65 2.44 10.45
CA ARG A 11 18.09 1.43 9.54
C ARG A 11 18.69 0.07 9.85
N TYR A 12 17.88 -0.96 9.66
CA TYR A 12 18.23 -2.36 9.83
C TYR A 12 18.30 -2.99 8.45
N PRO A 13 19.51 -3.14 7.86
CA PRO A 13 19.65 -3.66 6.50
C PRO A 13 19.35 -5.16 6.47
N CYS A 14 18.73 -5.59 5.36
CA CYS A 14 18.57 -7.02 5.08
C CYS A 14 19.90 -7.56 4.54
N SER A 15 20.32 -8.73 5.01
CA SER A 15 21.53 -9.40 4.53
C SER A 15 21.37 -10.04 3.13
N GLN A 16 20.14 -10.18 2.66
CA GLN A 16 19.81 -10.90 1.42
C GLN A 16 19.35 -10.00 0.29
N CYS A 17 19.10 -8.69 0.54
CA CYS A 17 18.69 -7.73 -0.48
C CYS A 17 18.94 -6.29 -0.03
N ILE A 18 18.73 -5.32 -0.91
CA ILE A 18 18.94 -3.89 -0.68
C ILE A 18 17.94 -3.24 0.31
N TYR A 19 16.99 -4.00 0.86
CA TYR A 19 16.00 -3.47 1.78
C TYR A 19 16.60 -3.14 3.15
N ALA A 20 16.21 -1.99 3.71
CA ALA A 20 16.55 -1.58 5.05
C ALA A 20 15.31 -1.14 5.83
N ALA A 21 15.01 -1.86 6.91
CA ALA A 21 13.85 -1.61 7.75
C ALA A 21 14.06 -0.47 8.74
N THR A 22 12.98 0.10 9.24
CA THR A 22 13.01 1.12 10.30
C THR A 22 13.01 0.54 11.72
N THR A 23 12.72 -0.75 11.85
CA THR A 23 12.73 -1.48 13.13
C THR A 23 13.20 -2.92 12.92
N PRO A 24 13.78 -3.58 13.95
CA PRO A 24 14.15 -4.99 13.86
C PRO A 24 12.98 -5.91 13.52
N ASN A 25 11.80 -5.65 14.08
CA ASN A 25 10.60 -6.43 13.80
C ASN A 25 10.15 -6.30 12.34
N ALA A 26 10.24 -5.11 11.76
CA ALA A 26 9.93 -4.91 10.35
C ALA A 26 10.93 -5.64 9.44
N LEU A 27 12.21 -5.73 9.85
CA LEU A 27 13.21 -6.53 9.14
C LEU A 27 12.87 -8.03 9.22
N LYS A 28 12.55 -8.54 10.41
CA LYS A 28 12.14 -9.93 10.59
C LYS A 28 10.97 -10.29 9.67
N ILE A 29 9.88 -9.51 9.71
CA ILE A 29 8.71 -9.71 8.85
C ILE A 29 9.10 -9.65 7.36
N HIS A 30 10.01 -8.77 6.98
CA HIS A 30 10.49 -8.70 5.59
C HIS A 30 11.22 -9.99 5.19
N VAL A 31 12.15 -10.49 6.02
CA VAL A 31 12.90 -11.73 5.74
C VAL A 31 11.95 -12.93 5.62
N GLU A 32 11.08 -13.13 6.60
CA GLU A 32 10.07 -14.19 6.60
C GLU A 32 9.23 -14.17 5.32
N ASN A 33 8.79 -12.98 4.88
CA ASN A 33 7.90 -12.86 3.73
C ASN A 33 8.59 -12.91 2.36
N LYS A 34 9.81 -12.36 2.25
CA LYS A 34 10.48 -12.18 0.96
C LYS A 34 11.52 -13.23 0.66
N HIS A 35 12.14 -13.78 1.68
CA HIS A 35 13.24 -14.73 1.52
C HIS A 35 12.86 -16.14 1.97
N GLU A 36 12.07 -16.26 3.04
CA GLU A 36 11.65 -17.57 3.58
C GLU A 36 10.26 -18.00 3.08
N GLY A 37 9.52 -17.12 2.43
CA GLY A 37 8.20 -17.42 1.87
C GLY A 37 7.12 -17.71 2.91
N VAL A 38 7.31 -17.33 4.18
CA VAL A 38 6.34 -17.59 5.25
C VAL A 38 4.99 -16.97 4.91
N ARG A 39 3.94 -17.78 5.02
CA ARG A 39 2.55 -17.37 4.80
C ARG A 39 1.66 -17.91 5.91
N TYR A 40 0.59 -17.18 6.16
CA TYR A 40 -0.46 -17.50 7.13
C TYR A 40 -1.72 -17.90 6.35
N PRO A 41 -1.97 -19.20 6.13
CA PRO A 41 -3.10 -19.68 5.33
C PRO A 41 -4.42 -19.43 6.06
N CYS A 42 -5.46 -19.12 5.29
CA CYS A 42 -6.83 -19.12 5.77
C CYS A 42 -7.38 -20.56 5.70
N PHE A 43 -7.99 -21.03 6.78
CA PHE A 43 -8.59 -22.37 6.80
C PHE A 43 -9.95 -22.44 6.09
N GLN A 44 -10.51 -21.30 5.71
CA GLN A 44 -11.84 -21.21 5.08
C GLN A 44 -11.78 -20.89 3.58
N CYS A 45 -10.61 -20.54 3.03
CA CYS A 45 -10.40 -20.30 1.61
C CYS A 45 -8.91 -20.36 1.23
N GLU A 46 -8.60 -20.29 -0.05
CA GLU A 46 -7.22 -20.35 -0.58
C GLU A 46 -6.33 -19.14 -0.25
N HIS A 47 -6.86 -18.15 0.48
CA HIS A 47 -6.08 -16.96 0.82
C HIS A 47 -4.95 -17.27 1.80
N ALA A 48 -3.75 -16.78 1.52
CA ALA A 48 -2.60 -16.83 2.41
C ALA A 48 -2.03 -15.42 2.66
N ALA A 49 -2.14 -14.96 3.89
CA ALA A 49 -1.68 -13.63 4.27
C ALA A 49 -0.17 -13.60 4.57
N THR A 50 0.43 -12.41 4.48
CA THR A 50 1.86 -12.19 4.81
C THR A 50 2.11 -11.97 6.29
N THR A 51 1.08 -11.75 7.09
CA THR A 51 1.19 -11.62 8.56
C THR A 51 -0.06 -12.17 9.23
N ALA A 52 0.05 -12.62 10.48
CA ALA A 52 -1.09 -13.06 11.28
C ALA A 52 -2.15 -11.96 11.44
N ALA A 53 -1.73 -10.70 11.60
CA ALA A 53 -2.64 -9.56 11.68
C ALA A 53 -3.44 -9.37 10.38
N SER A 54 -2.79 -9.54 9.23
CA SER A 54 -3.47 -9.46 7.93
C SER A 54 -4.44 -10.61 7.73
N LEU A 55 -4.09 -11.83 8.20
CA LEU A 55 -4.99 -12.97 8.19
C LEU A 55 -6.23 -12.72 9.05
N LYS A 56 -6.06 -12.20 10.27
CA LYS A 56 -7.18 -11.85 11.15
C LYS A 56 -8.14 -10.88 10.46
N ILE A 57 -7.63 -9.79 9.88
CA ILE A 57 -8.45 -8.81 9.12
C ILE A 57 -9.16 -9.48 7.94
N HIS A 58 -8.50 -10.40 7.24
CA HIS A 58 -9.11 -11.15 6.15
C HIS A 58 -10.29 -12.00 6.65
N ILE A 59 -10.11 -12.78 7.74
CA ILE A 59 -11.16 -13.62 8.32
C ILE A 59 -12.35 -12.76 8.74
N GLU A 60 -12.13 -11.72 9.54
CA GLU A 60 -13.16 -10.78 10.00
C GLU A 60 -13.95 -10.19 8.83
N SER A 61 -13.26 -9.77 7.76
CA SER A 61 -13.92 -9.07 6.65
C SER A 61 -14.58 -9.98 5.62
N LYS A 62 -14.06 -11.20 5.41
CA LYS A 62 -14.51 -12.12 4.34
C LYS A 62 -15.38 -13.27 4.84
N HIS A 63 -15.13 -13.76 6.04
CA HIS A 63 -15.81 -14.94 6.57
C HIS A 63 -16.78 -14.58 7.70
N GLU A 64 -16.42 -13.67 8.59
CA GLU A 64 -17.27 -13.24 9.70
C GLU A 64 -18.19 -12.08 9.35
N GLY A 65 -17.97 -11.45 8.20
CA GLY A 65 -18.79 -10.34 7.73
C GLY A 65 -18.68 -9.06 8.58
N VAL A 66 -17.63 -8.93 9.40
CA VAL A 66 -17.43 -7.75 10.25
C VAL A 66 -17.37 -6.49 9.38
N LYS A 67 -18.21 -5.53 9.70
CA LYS A 67 -18.33 -4.24 9.01
C LYS A 67 -18.26 -3.09 10.00
N TYR A 68 -17.76 -1.98 9.52
CA TYR A 68 -17.61 -0.74 10.26
C TYR A 68 -18.48 0.33 9.59
N PRO A 69 -19.76 0.50 10.01
CA PRO A 69 -20.66 1.48 9.40
C PRO A 69 -20.25 2.91 9.76
N CYS A 70 -20.44 3.82 8.82
CA CYS A 70 -20.36 5.24 9.09
C CYS A 70 -21.63 5.70 9.82
N LEU A 71 -21.48 6.54 10.84
CA LEU A 71 -22.65 7.08 11.57
C LEU A 71 -23.30 8.28 10.87
N GLU A 72 -22.62 8.83 9.87
CA GLU A 72 -23.05 10.05 9.17
C GLU A 72 -23.56 9.78 7.74
N CYS A 73 -23.39 8.56 7.22
CA CYS A 73 -23.90 8.17 5.90
C CYS A 73 -23.97 6.64 5.76
N GLU A 74 -24.55 6.16 4.65
CA GLU A 74 -24.72 4.71 4.38
C GLU A 74 -23.42 3.95 4.10
N PHE A 75 -22.27 4.60 4.11
CA PHE A 75 -21.00 3.94 3.82
C PHE A 75 -20.61 2.96 4.92
N THR A 76 -20.11 1.80 4.49
CA THR A 76 -19.64 0.74 5.39
C THR A 76 -18.24 0.28 4.96
N ALA A 77 -17.29 0.35 5.89
CA ALA A 77 -15.92 -0.08 5.66
C ALA A 77 -15.68 -1.53 6.12
N THR A 78 -14.71 -2.20 5.51
CA THR A 78 -14.26 -3.55 5.92
C THR A 78 -13.19 -3.52 7.01
N THR A 79 -12.71 -2.34 7.39
CA THR A 79 -11.73 -2.16 8.48
C THR A 79 -11.98 -0.83 9.20
N ALA A 80 -11.65 -0.77 10.49
CA ALA A 80 -11.72 0.47 11.28
C ALA A 80 -10.86 1.60 10.67
N LYS A 81 -9.67 1.25 10.14
CA LYS A 81 -8.81 2.21 9.42
C LYS A 81 -9.46 2.75 8.15
N GLY A 82 -10.20 1.88 7.43
CA GLY A 82 -10.98 2.27 6.26
C GLY A 82 -12.08 3.26 6.61
N LEU A 83 -12.82 3.00 7.70
CA LEU A 83 -13.85 3.91 8.21
C LEU A 83 -13.26 5.25 8.63
N LYS A 84 -12.20 5.27 9.46
CA LYS A 84 -11.54 6.51 9.86
C LYS A 84 -11.16 7.37 8.66
N ARG A 85 -10.51 6.77 7.66
CA ARG A 85 -10.15 7.47 6.41
C ARG A 85 -11.34 8.02 5.65
N HIS A 86 -12.46 7.30 5.64
CA HIS A 86 -13.70 7.77 5.02
C HIS A 86 -14.22 9.01 5.75
N VAL A 87 -14.34 8.95 7.08
CA VAL A 87 -14.82 10.08 7.91
C VAL A 87 -13.93 11.31 7.69
N GLU A 88 -12.63 11.18 7.85
CA GLU A 88 -11.66 12.27 7.63
C GLU A 88 -11.81 12.93 6.23
N SER A 89 -12.02 12.12 5.19
CA SER A 89 -12.07 12.65 3.81
C SER A 89 -13.43 13.19 3.38
N LYS A 90 -14.54 12.61 3.89
CA LYS A 90 -15.90 12.91 3.44
C LYS A 90 -16.69 13.82 4.39
N HIS A 91 -16.53 13.62 5.70
CA HIS A 91 -17.27 14.36 6.71
C HIS A 91 -16.45 15.48 7.33
N GLU A 92 -15.25 15.20 7.81
CA GLU A 92 -14.36 16.21 8.37
C GLU A 92 -13.64 17.06 7.33
N ARG A 93 -13.73 16.69 6.04
CA ARG A 93 -13.09 17.40 4.92
C ARG A 93 -11.60 17.68 5.14
N VAL A 94 -10.91 16.79 5.86
CA VAL A 94 -9.46 16.90 6.06
C VAL A 94 -8.76 16.98 4.70
N ARG A 95 -7.87 17.98 4.54
CA ARG A 95 -7.09 18.20 3.33
C ARG A 95 -5.62 18.31 3.67
N TYR A 96 -4.81 17.86 2.74
CA TYR A 96 -3.35 17.81 2.84
C TYR A 96 -2.76 18.68 1.75
N SER A 97 -2.30 19.89 2.12
CA SER A 97 -1.72 20.85 1.18
C SER A 97 -0.25 20.52 0.89
N CYS A 98 0.16 20.73 -0.35
CA CYS A 98 1.57 20.68 -0.71
C CYS A 98 2.25 21.96 -0.23
N SER A 99 3.45 21.85 0.33
CA SER A 99 4.24 23.01 0.75
C SER A 99 5.01 23.67 -0.39
N GLN A 100 4.99 23.08 -1.60
CA GLN A 100 5.79 23.53 -2.74
C GLN A 100 4.93 24.00 -3.93
N CYS A 101 3.60 23.81 -3.87
CA CYS A 101 2.65 24.29 -4.89
C CYS A 101 1.21 24.25 -4.34
N ASP A 102 0.24 24.78 -5.10
CA ASP A 102 -1.17 24.88 -4.70
C ASP A 102 -1.94 23.56 -4.69
N TYR A 103 -1.27 22.43 -4.88
CA TYR A 103 -1.93 21.13 -4.88
C TYR A 103 -2.43 20.74 -3.49
N VAL A 104 -3.69 20.33 -3.43
CA VAL A 104 -4.37 19.87 -2.21
C VAL A 104 -4.93 18.46 -2.43
N ALA A 105 -4.57 17.53 -1.56
CA ALA A 105 -5.03 16.15 -1.60
C ALA A 105 -6.06 15.87 -0.50
N ALA A 106 -7.03 15.00 -0.79
CA ALA A 106 -7.96 14.47 0.22
C ALA A 106 -7.32 13.39 1.12
N ARG A 107 -6.09 12.97 0.84
CA ARG A 107 -5.40 11.89 1.57
C ARG A 107 -3.90 12.14 1.60
N SER A 108 -3.29 11.83 2.74
CA SER A 108 -1.84 12.01 2.94
C SER A 108 -0.97 11.18 1.98
N ASP A 109 -1.41 9.96 1.63
CA ASP A 109 -0.70 9.11 0.67
C ASP A 109 -0.70 9.70 -0.75
N LYS A 110 -1.79 10.37 -1.15
CA LYS A 110 -1.87 11.07 -2.44
C LYS A 110 -0.96 12.30 -2.48
N LEU A 111 -0.90 13.07 -1.38
CA LEU A 111 0.06 14.17 -1.26
C LEU A 111 1.50 13.65 -1.35
N LYS A 112 1.84 12.57 -0.64
CA LYS A 112 3.17 11.96 -0.70
C LYS A 112 3.54 11.55 -2.12
N THR A 113 2.63 10.89 -2.84
CA THR A 113 2.84 10.50 -4.24
C THR A 113 3.02 11.72 -5.15
N HIS A 114 2.23 12.78 -4.94
CA HIS A 114 2.38 14.05 -5.68
C HIS A 114 3.77 14.64 -5.48
N ILE A 115 4.23 14.77 -4.23
CA ILE A 115 5.55 15.31 -3.90
C ILE A 115 6.66 14.49 -4.57
N GLN A 116 6.58 13.17 -4.50
CA GLN A 116 7.56 12.28 -5.14
C GLN A 116 7.62 12.48 -6.65
N ASN A 117 6.46 12.59 -7.31
CA ASN A 117 6.39 12.66 -8.76
C ASN A 117 6.64 14.05 -9.33
N LYS A 118 6.14 15.11 -8.66
CA LYS A 118 6.19 16.48 -9.18
C LYS A 118 7.40 17.27 -8.69
N HIS A 119 7.79 17.08 -7.43
CA HIS A 119 8.87 17.86 -6.85
C HIS A 119 10.20 17.10 -6.73
N LYS A 120 10.14 15.77 -6.54
CA LYS A 120 11.36 14.95 -6.47
C LYS A 120 11.68 14.22 -7.77
N GLY A 121 10.83 14.30 -8.78
CA GLY A 121 11.05 13.67 -10.07
C GLY A 121 11.17 12.14 -10.05
N VAL A 122 10.68 11.47 -8.99
CA VAL A 122 10.80 10.01 -8.84
C VAL A 122 10.11 9.31 -10.00
N ARG A 123 10.85 8.43 -10.69
CA ARG A 123 10.37 7.57 -11.78
C ARG A 123 10.81 6.14 -11.55
N TYR A 124 9.98 5.23 -12.00
CA TYR A 124 10.23 3.79 -11.97
C TYR A 124 10.49 3.32 -13.39
N LEU A 125 11.76 3.04 -13.70
CA LEU A 125 12.20 2.70 -15.05
C LEU A 125 11.84 1.26 -15.40
N CYS A 126 11.42 1.01 -16.63
CA CYS A 126 11.28 -0.32 -17.17
C CYS A 126 12.68 -0.90 -17.47
N SER A 127 12.90 -2.17 -17.13
CA SER A 127 14.16 -2.85 -17.44
C SER A 127 14.28 -3.31 -18.91
N HIS A 128 13.17 -3.24 -19.65
CA HIS A 128 13.10 -3.76 -21.02
C HIS A 128 12.97 -2.66 -22.09
N CYS A 129 12.67 -1.42 -21.71
CA CYS A 129 12.52 -0.29 -22.63
C CYS A 129 12.68 1.05 -21.87
N GLU A 130 12.67 2.17 -22.61
CA GLU A 130 12.83 3.52 -22.07
C GLU A 130 11.62 4.04 -21.25
N TYR A 131 10.58 3.25 -21.06
CA TYR A 131 9.40 3.69 -20.33
C TYR A 131 9.70 3.95 -18.87
N ALA A 132 9.20 5.10 -18.36
CA ALA A 132 9.36 5.55 -16.99
C ALA A 132 8.00 5.84 -16.35
N ALA A 133 7.57 5.00 -15.43
CA ALA A 133 6.31 5.16 -14.71
C ALA A 133 6.42 6.10 -13.51
N THR A 134 5.32 6.76 -13.16
CA THR A 134 5.21 7.58 -11.94
C THR A 134 4.85 6.75 -10.69
N GLN A 135 4.45 5.51 -10.85
CA GLN A 135 4.10 4.59 -9.77
C GLN A 135 4.50 3.16 -10.15
N THR A 136 4.88 2.37 -9.15
CA THR A 136 5.26 0.96 -9.34
C THR A 136 4.14 0.10 -9.94
N GLY A 137 2.87 0.38 -9.58
CA GLY A 137 1.71 -0.30 -10.16
C GLY A 137 1.58 -0.07 -11.67
N HIS A 138 1.81 1.15 -12.14
CA HIS A 138 1.81 1.47 -13.58
C HIS A 138 2.97 0.79 -14.32
N LEU A 139 4.15 0.73 -13.68
CA LEU A 139 5.27 -0.02 -14.24
C LEU A 139 4.94 -1.50 -14.38
N LYS A 140 4.35 -2.11 -13.35
CA LYS A 140 3.95 -3.51 -13.39
C LYS A 140 2.99 -3.78 -14.54
N ILE A 141 1.91 -3.01 -14.64
CA ILE A 141 0.92 -3.12 -15.74
C ILE A 141 1.60 -2.95 -17.11
N HIS A 142 2.54 -2.00 -17.22
CA HIS A 142 3.30 -1.80 -18.46
C HIS A 142 4.13 -3.04 -18.84
N VAL A 143 4.89 -3.61 -17.88
CA VAL A 143 5.71 -4.82 -18.12
C VAL A 143 4.83 -5.99 -18.54
N GLU A 144 3.78 -6.28 -17.77
CA GLU A 144 2.85 -7.37 -18.07
C GLU A 144 2.18 -7.22 -19.43
N SER A 145 1.77 -6.00 -19.81
CA SER A 145 1.05 -5.75 -21.07
C SER A 145 1.97 -5.64 -22.29
N LYS A 146 3.18 -5.12 -22.15
CA LYS A 146 4.09 -4.84 -23.28
C LYS A 146 5.19 -5.86 -23.47
N HIS A 147 5.63 -6.50 -22.39
CA HIS A 147 6.77 -7.42 -22.42
C HIS A 147 6.39 -8.86 -22.12
N GLU A 148 5.37 -9.10 -21.29
CA GLU A 148 4.90 -10.45 -20.96
C GLU A 148 3.63 -10.87 -21.70
N GLY A 149 3.06 -10.01 -22.52
CA GLY A 149 1.89 -10.31 -23.37
C GLY A 149 0.57 -10.50 -22.61
N VAL A 150 0.53 -10.17 -21.32
CA VAL A 150 -0.71 -10.24 -20.52
C VAL A 150 -1.69 -9.17 -20.98
N ARG A 151 -2.82 -9.58 -21.56
CA ARG A 151 -3.90 -8.67 -21.94
C ARG A 151 -4.91 -8.58 -20.80
N TYR A 152 -5.01 -7.42 -20.16
CA TYR A 152 -6.11 -7.13 -19.24
C TYR A 152 -7.38 -6.89 -20.05
N ILE A 153 -8.27 -7.89 -20.11
CA ILE A 153 -9.61 -7.70 -20.66
C ILE A 153 -10.36 -6.78 -19.69
N SER A 154 -10.65 -5.57 -20.14
CA SER A 154 -11.52 -4.66 -19.42
C SER A 154 -12.91 -5.30 -19.32
N MET A 155 -13.31 -5.77 -18.14
CA MET A 155 -14.69 -6.21 -17.86
C MET A 155 -15.63 -4.99 -17.72
N PHE A 156 -15.60 -4.10 -18.70
CA PHE A 156 -16.63 -3.07 -18.85
C PHE A 156 -17.22 -3.18 -20.27
N ALA A 157 -18.03 -4.21 -20.45
CA ALA A 157 -19.01 -4.27 -21.52
C ALA A 157 -20.23 -5.00 -20.93
N MET A 158 -21.16 -4.26 -20.42
CA MET A 158 -22.63 -4.26 -20.44
C MET A 158 -23.18 -3.50 -19.24
#